data_2864c9d3cc5ed714da4b49745ce5607f
#
_entry.id   2864c9d3cc5ed714da4b49745ce5607f
#
_cell.length_a   1.000
_cell.length_b   1.000
_cell.length_c   1.000
_cell.angle_alpha   90.00
_cell.angle_beta   90.00
_cell.angle_gamma   90.00
#
_symmetry.space_group_name_H-M   'P 1'
#
loop_
_entity.id
_entity.type
_entity.pdbx_description
1 polymer ?
#
loop_
_entity_poly.entity_id
_entity_poly.type
_entity_poly.pdbx_seq_one_letter_code
_entity_poly.pdbx_strand_id
1 'polypeptide(L)'
;SIAGTFDALSTTAIPHQHGTAIASLIAAHGRLMGSAPDAKILAVRAFDPKDAGAQGTTFNILKSLDWAAAQGARVINMSFAGPTDPAIHRSLEAARKKGIVLVAAAGNAGAKSPPLYPAADPNVIAVSATDADDKLFEQSNRGRHITVAAPGAQILVAIPDNGYEMSSGTSYSAAEVSGIVALMLQRTPDLTPDKVKAILRATAKDLGPRGPDAMFGAGLADAYGAITADVAPVAAAGRRPVERVSTGAR
;
A
#
# COMPACT_ATOMS: atom_id res chain seq x y z
N SER A 1 -10.80 13.89 1.36
CA SER A 1 -12.21 13.85 0.91
C SER A 1 -12.45 12.70 -0.06
N ILE A 2 -13.69 12.13 -0.08
CA ILE A 2 -14.08 11.11 -1.06
C ILE A 2 -14.36 11.80 -2.39
N ALA A 3 -13.61 11.42 -3.43
CA ALA A 3 -13.71 11.97 -4.78
C ALA A 3 -14.52 11.07 -5.75
N GLY A 4 -14.65 9.79 -5.43
CA GLY A 4 -15.44 8.85 -6.20
C GLY A 4 -15.74 7.58 -5.40
N THR A 5 -16.80 6.89 -5.80
CA THR A 5 -17.23 5.63 -5.18
C THR A 5 -17.54 4.59 -6.24
N PHE A 6 -17.22 3.33 -5.97
CA PHE A 6 -17.57 2.20 -6.81
C PHE A 6 -18.04 1.01 -5.98
N ASP A 7 -19.19 0.45 -6.32
CA ASP A 7 -19.70 -0.77 -5.71
C ASP A 7 -19.54 -1.96 -6.68
N ALA A 8 -18.57 -2.82 -6.40
CA ALA A 8 -18.35 -4.03 -7.19
C ALA A 8 -19.37 -5.13 -6.89
N LEU A 9 -20.15 -5.02 -5.80
CA LEU A 9 -21.13 -6.03 -5.37
C LEU A 9 -22.50 -5.85 -6.01
N SER A 10 -22.80 -4.63 -6.53
CA SER A 10 -24.11 -4.28 -7.10
C SER A 10 -25.27 -4.47 -6.11
N THR A 11 -25.04 -4.23 -4.82
CA THR A 11 -26.01 -4.29 -3.73
C THR A 11 -26.10 -2.95 -3.02
N THR A 12 -27.13 -2.73 -2.18
CA THR A 12 -27.25 -1.49 -1.42
C THR A 12 -26.01 -1.29 -0.54
N ALA A 13 -25.26 -0.21 -0.80
CA ALA A 13 -24.05 0.10 -0.05
C ALA A 13 -24.43 0.73 1.30
N ILE A 14 -23.87 0.18 2.37
CA ILE A 14 -23.84 0.79 3.69
C ILE A 14 -22.41 1.04 4.10
N PRO A 15 -22.08 2.14 4.81
CA PRO A 15 -20.75 2.38 5.32
C PRO A 15 -20.29 1.21 6.17
N HIS A 16 -19.08 0.71 5.91
CA HIS A 16 -18.48 -0.36 6.69
C HIS A 16 -17.38 0.21 7.60
N GLN A 17 -17.38 -0.21 8.86
CA GLN A 17 -16.46 0.25 9.90
C GLN A 17 -14.99 0.19 9.43
N HIS A 18 -14.54 -0.95 8.91
CA HIS A 18 -13.16 -1.11 8.44
C HIS A 18 -12.80 -0.15 7.31
N GLY A 19 -13.67 0.03 6.31
CA GLY A 19 -13.41 0.97 5.21
C GLY A 19 -13.35 2.43 5.68
N THR A 20 -14.21 2.82 6.62
CA THR A 20 -14.20 4.14 7.26
C THR A 20 -12.90 4.36 8.02
N ALA A 21 -12.45 3.38 8.81
CA ALA A 21 -11.20 3.42 9.55
C ALA A 21 -9.99 3.60 8.61
N ILE A 22 -9.90 2.81 7.55
CA ILE A 22 -8.83 2.91 6.55
C ILE A 22 -8.80 4.30 5.90
N ALA A 23 -9.96 4.80 5.45
CA ALA A 23 -10.06 6.13 4.84
C ALA A 23 -9.66 7.24 5.82
N SER A 24 -9.98 7.08 7.12
CA SER A 24 -9.62 8.06 8.15
C SER A 24 -8.11 8.13 8.38
N LEU A 25 -7.41 7.01 8.41
CA LEU A 25 -5.94 6.97 8.57
C LEU A 25 -5.21 7.59 7.38
N ILE A 26 -5.79 7.50 6.19
CA ILE A 26 -5.19 8.12 5.00
C ILE A 26 -5.51 9.62 4.95
N ALA A 27 -6.79 10.02 5.06
CA ALA A 27 -7.24 11.34 4.62
C ALA A 27 -8.22 12.05 5.58
N ALA A 28 -8.28 11.69 6.86
CA ALA A 28 -9.02 12.50 7.83
C ALA A 28 -8.39 13.89 7.99
N HIS A 29 -9.24 14.91 8.13
CA HIS A 29 -8.83 16.32 8.27
C HIS A 29 -9.75 17.08 9.25
N GLY A 30 -10.13 16.42 10.31
CA GLY A 30 -11.00 16.95 11.36
C GLY A 30 -10.44 16.72 12.75
N ARG A 31 -11.17 16.00 13.61
CA ARG A 31 -10.70 15.63 14.95
C ARG A 31 -9.55 14.63 14.91
N LEU A 32 -9.53 13.75 13.91
CA LEU A 32 -8.37 12.95 13.56
C LEU A 32 -7.69 13.56 12.34
N MET A 33 -6.38 13.37 12.26
CA MET A 33 -5.58 13.76 11.12
C MET A 33 -5.02 12.48 10.47
N GLY A 34 -5.34 12.27 9.19
CA GLY A 34 -4.75 11.19 8.41
C GLY A 34 -3.33 11.53 7.96
N SER A 35 -2.59 10.54 7.52
CA SER A 35 -1.21 10.71 7.03
C SER A 35 -1.11 11.58 5.77
N ALA A 36 -2.19 11.70 4.97
CA ALA A 36 -2.30 12.57 3.81
C ALA A 36 -3.67 13.27 3.76
N PRO A 37 -3.90 14.31 4.59
CA PRO A 37 -5.23 14.90 4.80
C PRO A 37 -5.90 15.44 3.54
N ASP A 38 -5.11 15.92 2.58
CA ASP A 38 -5.61 16.49 1.31
C ASP A 38 -5.76 15.44 0.21
N ALA A 39 -5.42 14.18 0.48
CA ALA A 39 -5.59 13.11 -0.48
C ALA A 39 -7.06 12.90 -0.86
N LYS A 40 -7.28 12.66 -2.16
CA LYS A 40 -8.61 12.31 -2.69
C LYS A 40 -8.78 10.80 -2.66
N ILE A 41 -9.81 10.33 -1.97
CA ILE A 41 -10.12 8.91 -1.84
C ILE A 41 -11.08 8.48 -2.95
N LEU A 42 -10.70 7.45 -3.68
CA LEU A 42 -11.58 6.66 -4.53
C LEU A 42 -11.99 5.43 -3.72
N ALA A 43 -13.20 5.46 -3.16
CA ALA A 43 -13.67 4.40 -2.28
C ALA A 43 -14.30 3.26 -3.07
N VAL A 44 -13.80 2.05 -2.86
CA VAL A 44 -14.27 0.86 -3.58
C VAL A 44 -14.81 -0.17 -2.58
N ARG A 45 -16.03 -0.61 -2.80
CA ARG A 45 -16.65 -1.71 -2.06
C ARG A 45 -16.52 -3.01 -2.87
N ALA A 46 -15.58 -3.88 -2.44
CA ALA A 46 -15.28 -5.16 -3.10
C ALA A 46 -15.67 -6.37 -2.25
N PHE A 47 -16.05 -6.17 -0.98
CA PHE A 47 -16.25 -7.23 0.00
C PHE A 47 -17.68 -7.18 0.57
N ASP A 48 -18.34 -8.36 0.66
CA ASP A 48 -19.64 -8.50 1.26
C ASP A 48 -19.49 -8.66 2.79
N PRO A 49 -20.15 -7.83 3.61
CA PRO A 49 -20.03 -7.89 5.06
C PRO A 49 -20.92 -8.98 5.72
N LYS A 50 -21.66 -9.78 4.94
CA LYS A 50 -22.69 -10.70 5.48
C LYS A 50 -22.14 -11.88 6.26
N ASP A 51 -20.87 -12.23 6.10
CA ASP A 51 -20.24 -13.36 6.78
C ASP A 51 -19.21 -12.85 7.80
N ALA A 52 -18.94 -13.66 8.82
CA ALA A 52 -17.92 -13.39 9.82
C ALA A 52 -16.51 -13.33 9.17
N GLY A 53 -16.16 -12.16 8.62
CA GLY A 53 -15.00 -11.92 7.79
C GLY A 53 -15.46 -11.61 6.36
N ALA A 54 -15.55 -10.31 6.03
CA ALA A 54 -15.98 -9.84 4.72
C ALA A 54 -15.23 -10.57 3.60
N GLN A 55 -15.97 -11.25 2.71
CA GLN A 55 -15.41 -12.02 1.61
C GLN A 55 -15.49 -11.26 0.29
N GLY A 56 -14.38 -11.20 -0.44
CA GLY A 56 -14.31 -10.68 -1.79
C GLY A 56 -14.04 -11.78 -2.80
N THR A 57 -14.79 -11.82 -3.90
CA THR A 57 -14.48 -12.73 -5.01
C THR A 57 -13.35 -12.15 -5.88
N THR A 58 -12.59 -13.01 -6.56
CA THR A 58 -11.61 -12.59 -7.57
C THR A 58 -12.22 -11.59 -8.55
N PHE A 59 -13.44 -11.87 -9.04
CA PHE A 59 -14.14 -11.01 -10.01
C PHE A 59 -14.36 -9.59 -9.45
N ASN A 60 -14.82 -9.47 -8.21
CA ASN A 60 -15.06 -8.16 -7.59
C ASN A 60 -13.75 -7.40 -7.37
N ILE A 61 -12.67 -8.10 -6.98
CA ILE A 61 -11.34 -7.50 -6.83
C ILE A 61 -10.82 -6.98 -8.18
N LEU A 62 -10.93 -7.77 -9.25
CA LEU A 62 -10.50 -7.36 -10.59
C LEU A 62 -11.26 -6.14 -11.08
N LYS A 63 -12.62 -6.13 -10.97
CA LYS A 63 -13.43 -4.96 -11.31
C LYS A 63 -13.00 -3.72 -10.53
N SER A 64 -12.65 -3.89 -9.26
CA SER A 64 -12.22 -2.82 -8.38
C SER A 64 -10.87 -2.22 -8.80
N LEU A 65 -9.90 -3.07 -9.14
CA LEU A 65 -8.59 -2.66 -9.63
C LEU A 65 -8.70 -1.94 -10.97
N ASP A 66 -9.50 -2.47 -11.89
CA ASP A 66 -9.73 -1.87 -13.22
C ASP A 66 -10.40 -0.50 -13.10
N TRP A 67 -11.44 -0.39 -12.25
CA TRP A 67 -12.10 0.89 -12.02
C TRP A 67 -11.15 1.91 -11.40
N ALA A 68 -10.42 1.55 -10.35
CA ALA A 68 -9.47 2.46 -9.71
C ALA A 68 -8.42 2.96 -10.71
N ALA A 69 -7.88 2.08 -11.53
CA ALA A 69 -6.93 2.44 -12.58
C ALA A 69 -7.54 3.37 -13.64
N ALA A 70 -8.80 3.13 -14.04
CA ALA A 70 -9.53 3.97 -15.00
C ALA A 70 -9.85 5.37 -14.43
N GLN A 71 -10.06 5.49 -13.11
CA GLN A 71 -10.24 6.78 -12.42
C GLN A 71 -8.92 7.52 -12.15
N GLY A 72 -7.78 7.00 -12.59
CA GLY A 72 -6.48 7.64 -12.42
C GLY A 72 -5.89 7.53 -11.02
N ALA A 73 -6.23 6.47 -10.28
CA ALA A 73 -5.60 6.20 -8.99
C ALA A 73 -4.09 6.12 -9.12
N ARG A 74 -3.38 6.82 -8.26
CA ARG A 74 -1.91 6.81 -8.18
C ARG A 74 -1.40 5.81 -7.13
N VAL A 75 -2.22 5.56 -6.11
CA VAL A 75 -1.97 4.60 -5.03
C VAL A 75 -3.20 3.73 -4.87
N ILE A 76 -3.03 2.43 -4.73
CA ILE A 76 -4.11 1.50 -4.37
C ILE A 76 -3.74 0.85 -3.04
N ASN A 77 -4.55 1.11 -2.02
CA ASN A 77 -4.47 0.46 -0.72
C ASN A 77 -5.32 -0.81 -0.70
N MET A 78 -4.70 -1.93 -0.33
CA MET A 78 -5.32 -3.26 -0.29
C MET A 78 -5.24 -3.83 1.13
N SER A 79 -6.18 -3.39 2.00
CA SER A 79 -6.26 -3.84 3.39
C SER A 79 -7.04 -5.14 3.52
N PHE A 80 -6.68 -6.14 2.73
CA PHE A 80 -7.23 -7.49 2.72
C PHE A 80 -6.15 -8.52 2.43
N ALA A 81 -6.42 -9.78 2.72
CA ALA A 81 -5.50 -10.90 2.50
C ALA A 81 -6.26 -12.16 2.09
N GLY A 82 -5.64 -12.97 1.24
CA GLY A 82 -6.20 -14.21 0.74
C GLY A 82 -5.16 -15.12 0.10
N PRO A 83 -5.58 -16.20 -0.54
CA PRO A 83 -4.69 -17.09 -1.28
C PRO A 83 -4.13 -16.42 -2.54
N THR A 84 -3.13 -17.05 -3.15
CA THR A 84 -2.64 -16.62 -4.47
C THR A 84 -3.70 -16.79 -5.55
N ASP A 85 -3.76 -15.81 -6.47
CA ASP A 85 -4.66 -15.85 -7.63
C ASP A 85 -3.92 -15.28 -8.85
N PRO A 86 -3.74 -16.09 -9.92
CA PRO A 86 -3.03 -15.66 -11.12
C PRO A 86 -3.71 -14.50 -11.88
N ALA A 87 -5.03 -14.34 -11.77
CA ALA A 87 -5.73 -13.24 -12.42
C ALA A 87 -5.49 -11.93 -11.65
N ILE A 88 -5.55 -11.97 -10.33
CA ILE A 88 -5.20 -10.83 -9.48
C ILE A 88 -3.73 -10.44 -9.71
N HIS A 89 -2.79 -11.40 -9.74
CA HIS A 89 -1.38 -11.13 -10.02
C HIS A 89 -1.19 -10.35 -11.33
N ARG A 90 -1.81 -10.81 -12.42
CA ARG A 90 -1.73 -10.11 -13.73
C ARG A 90 -2.31 -8.69 -13.68
N SER A 91 -3.40 -8.49 -12.95
CA SER A 91 -4.00 -7.16 -12.79
C SER A 91 -3.10 -6.22 -11.98
N LEU A 92 -2.47 -6.72 -10.90
CA LEU A 92 -1.50 -5.96 -10.09
C LEU A 92 -0.27 -5.58 -10.94
N GLU A 93 0.27 -6.51 -11.73
CA GLU A 93 1.38 -6.24 -12.65
C GLU A 93 1.00 -5.16 -13.68
N ALA A 94 -0.19 -5.24 -14.25
CA ALA A 94 -0.70 -4.24 -15.21
C ALA A 94 -0.87 -2.86 -14.56
N ALA A 95 -1.42 -2.79 -13.35
CA ALA A 95 -1.56 -1.56 -12.60
C ALA A 95 -0.19 -0.92 -12.28
N ARG A 96 0.77 -1.73 -11.83
CA ARG A 96 2.15 -1.27 -11.59
C ARG A 96 2.83 -0.74 -12.86
N LYS A 97 2.65 -1.41 -14.01
CA LYS A 97 3.17 -0.93 -15.31
C LYS A 97 2.58 0.42 -15.73
N LYS A 98 1.36 0.74 -15.28
CA LYS A 98 0.75 2.08 -15.45
C LYS A 98 1.27 3.13 -14.44
N GLY A 99 2.23 2.79 -13.58
CA GLY A 99 2.79 3.69 -12.59
C GLY A 99 2.01 3.78 -11.28
N ILE A 100 1.05 2.89 -11.04
CA ILE A 100 0.27 2.85 -9.80
C ILE A 100 1.07 2.16 -8.72
N VAL A 101 1.21 2.79 -7.56
CA VAL A 101 1.84 2.19 -6.38
C VAL A 101 0.82 1.33 -5.64
N LEU A 102 1.17 0.08 -5.40
CA LEU A 102 0.34 -0.92 -4.77
C LEU A 102 0.82 -1.17 -3.34
N VAL A 103 -0.02 -0.95 -2.35
CA VAL A 103 0.29 -1.15 -0.92
C VAL A 103 -0.67 -2.16 -0.33
N ALA A 104 -0.19 -3.14 0.42
CA ALA A 104 -1.05 -4.13 1.03
C ALA A 104 -0.65 -4.51 2.45
N ALA A 105 -1.65 -4.87 3.23
CA ALA A 105 -1.53 -5.42 4.57
C ALA A 105 -0.89 -6.81 4.54
N ALA A 106 0.10 -7.08 5.39
CA ALA A 106 0.78 -8.37 5.48
C ALA A 106 -0.17 -9.53 5.85
N GLY A 107 -1.26 -9.22 6.57
CA GLY A 107 -2.20 -10.18 7.16
C GLY A 107 -2.03 -10.32 8.68
N ASN A 108 -3.05 -10.88 9.32
CA ASN A 108 -3.16 -10.94 10.78
C ASN A 108 -3.29 -12.38 11.28
N ALA A 109 -2.61 -13.34 10.65
CA ALA A 109 -2.63 -14.77 11.03
C ALA A 109 -1.36 -15.20 11.79
N GLY A 110 -0.48 -14.25 12.11
CA GLY A 110 0.69 -14.45 12.97
C GLY A 110 1.89 -15.09 12.28
N ALA A 111 2.89 -15.42 13.10
CA ALA A 111 4.21 -15.86 12.65
C ALA A 111 4.22 -17.15 11.79
N LYS A 112 3.22 -18.02 11.96
CA LYS A 112 3.15 -19.30 11.25
C LYS A 112 2.30 -19.25 9.98
N SER A 113 1.73 -18.09 9.66
CA SER A 113 0.95 -17.91 8.43
C SER A 113 1.81 -18.15 7.20
N PRO A 114 1.31 -18.87 6.19
CA PRO A 114 1.91 -18.82 4.87
C PRO A 114 1.85 -17.38 4.31
N PRO A 115 2.66 -17.06 3.29
CA PRO A 115 2.54 -15.78 2.61
C PRO A 115 1.11 -15.58 2.06
N LEU A 116 0.47 -14.46 2.42
CA LEU A 116 -0.86 -14.09 1.95
C LEU A 116 -0.77 -13.02 0.86
N TYR A 117 -1.70 -13.06 -0.06
CA TYR A 117 -1.80 -12.14 -1.18
C TYR A 117 -2.93 -11.11 -0.96
N PRO A 118 -2.79 -9.88 -1.45
CA PRO A 118 -1.78 -9.43 -2.42
C PRO A 118 -0.42 -9.03 -1.83
N ALA A 119 -0.23 -9.02 -0.50
CA ALA A 119 1.03 -8.57 0.12
C ALA A 119 2.27 -9.35 -0.36
N ALA A 120 2.15 -10.66 -0.58
CA ALA A 120 3.26 -11.50 -1.05
C ALA A 120 3.55 -11.37 -2.56
N ASP A 121 2.77 -10.56 -3.30
CA ASP A 121 3.03 -10.29 -4.70
C ASP A 121 4.25 -9.37 -4.87
N PRO A 122 5.20 -9.67 -5.77
CA PRO A 122 6.43 -8.87 -5.95
C PRO A 122 6.14 -7.42 -6.40
N ASN A 123 4.99 -7.17 -7.02
CA ASN A 123 4.58 -5.84 -7.46
C ASN A 123 4.07 -4.95 -6.32
N VAL A 124 3.92 -5.47 -5.11
CA VAL A 124 3.25 -4.83 -3.98
C VAL A 124 4.26 -4.40 -2.91
N ILE A 125 3.96 -3.33 -2.22
CA ILE A 125 4.60 -2.91 -0.98
C ILE A 125 3.84 -3.56 0.17
N ALA A 126 4.42 -4.61 0.75
CA ALA A 126 3.84 -5.33 1.89
C ALA A 126 4.18 -4.63 3.20
N VAL A 127 3.18 -4.41 4.04
CA VAL A 127 3.33 -3.66 5.30
C VAL A 127 2.95 -4.53 6.48
N SER A 128 3.88 -4.72 7.43
CA SER A 128 3.64 -5.33 8.74
C SER A 128 3.24 -4.27 9.77
N ALA A 129 2.76 -4.70 10.94
CA ALA A 129 2.26 -3.78 11.96
C ALA A 129 3.17 -3.73 13.19
N THR A 130 3.37 -2.53 13.75
CA THR A 130 3.99 -2.29 15.05
C THR A 130 2.99 -1.73 16.06
N ASP A 131 3.33 -1.85 17.34
CA ASP A 131 2.69 -1.12 18.43
C ASP A 131 3.40 0.23 18.70
N ALA A 132 2.98 0.93 19.78
CA ALA A 132 3.53 2.21 20.17
C ALA A 132 4.98 2.14 20.70
N ASP A 133 5.46 0.95 21.06
CA ASP A 133 6.84 0.69 21.51
C ASP A 133 7.75 0.20 20.37
N ASP A 134 7.33 0.34 19.12
CA ASP A 134 8.00 -0.20 17.92
C ASP A 134 8.14 -1.74 17.91
N LYS A 135 7.39 -2.46 18.75
CA LYS A 135 7.38 -3.93 18.76
C LYS A 135 6.43 -4.45 17.69
N LEU A 136 6.78 -5.60 17.11
CA LEU A 136 5.90 -6.23 16.12
C LEU A 136 4.57 -6.63 16.75
N PHE A 137 3.47 -6.22 16.13
CA PHE A 137 2.13 -6.71 16.46
C PHE A 137 2.09 -8.24 16.37
N GLU A 138 1.68 -8.91 17.44
CA GLU A 138 1.79 -10.37 17.58
C GLU A 138 1.14 -11.12 16.42
N GLN A 139 -0.05 -10.64 15.98
CA GLN A 139 -0.79 -11.26 14.89
C GLN A 139 -0.28 -10.85 13.50
N SER A 140 0.68 -9.92 13.40
CA SER A 140 1.25 -9.56 12.09
C SER A 140 1.91 -10.77 11.43
N ASN A 141 1.57 -11.02 10.16
CA ASN A 141 2.25 -12.01 9.36
C ASN A 141 3.71 -11.59 9.13
N ARG A 142 4.56 -12.58 8.87
CA ARG A 142 5.99 -12.42 8.67
C ARG A 142 6.41 -13.06 7.35
N GLY A 143 7.52 -12.62 6.78
CA GLY A 143 8.06 -13.22 5.57
C GLY A 143 9.01 -12.30 4.83
N ARG A 144 9.79 -12.86 3.90
CA ARG A 144 10.75 -12.10 3.08
C ARG A 144 10.10 -11.07 2.15
N HIS A 145 8.80 -11.15 1.96
CA HIS A 145 8.02 -10.22 1.16
C HIS A 145 7.72 -8.90 1.88
N ILE A 146 7.84 -8.86 3.21
CA ILE A 146 7.62 -7.63 3.98
C ILE A 146 8.59 -6.55 3.49
N THR A 147 8.04 -5.40 3.14
CA THR A 147 8.81 -4.26 2.62
C THR A 147 9.22 -3.32 3.75
N VAL A 148 8.26 -2.91 4.56
CA VAL A 148 8.41 -2.03 5.72
C VAL A 148 7.35 -2.36 6.77
N ALA A 149 7.51 -1.84 7.98
CA ALA A 149 6.50 -1.83 9.03
C ALA A 149 5.92 -0.42 9.21
N ALA A 150 4.74 -0.33 9.81
CA ALA A 150 4.16 0.94 10.25
C ALA A 150 3.26 0.71 11.48
N PRO A 151 2.88 1.75 12.25
CA PRO A 151 1.95 1.62 13.35
C PRO A 151 0.65 0.95 12.92
N GLY A 152 0.16 -0.01 13.69
CA GLY A 152 -1.05 -0.77 13.37
C GLY A 152 -1.67 -1.50 14.55
N ALA A 153 -1.08 -1.42 15.74
CA ALA A 153 -1.67 -1.97 16.96
C ALA A 153 -2.16 -0.85 17.88
N GLN A 154 -3.41 -0.98 18.36
CA GLN A 154 -4.07 0.01 19.21
C GLN A 154 -4.11 1.42 18.58
N ILE A 155 -4.54 1.49 17.33
CA ILE A 155 -4.65 2.73 16.57
C ILE A 155 -6.06 3.30 16.75
N LEU A 156 -6.14 4.60 17.06
CA LEU A 156 -7.41 5.32 17.11
C LEU A 156 -7.90 5.61 15.69
N VAL A 157 -9.07 5.12 15.34
CA VAL A 157 -9.66 5.23 14.01
C VAL A 157 -11.08 5.80 14.08
N ALA A 158 -11.53 6.45 12.99
CA ALA A 158 -12.92 6.82 12.86
C ALA A 158 -13.76 5.62 12.40
N ILE A 159 -14.98 5.55 12.92
CA ILE A 159 -16.01 4.58 12.50
C ILE A 159 -17.27 5.33 12.04
N PRO A 160 -18.23 4.67 11.36
CA PRO A 160 -19.50 5.29 11.01
C PRO A 160 -20.16 5.99 12.19
N ASP A 161 -21.12 6.87 11.90
CA ASP A 161 -21.94 7.62 12.88
C ASP A 161 -21.13 8.54 13.80
N ASN A 162 -20.04 9.13 13.26
CA ASN A 162 -19.11 10.02 13.97
C ASN A 162 -18.46 9.40 15.20
N GLY A 163 -18.35 8.07 15.24
CA GLY A 163 -17.70 7.32 16.30
C GLY A 163 -16.19 7.23 16.11
N TYR A 164 -15.53 6.77 17.16
CA TYR A 164 -14.09 6.46 17.20
C TYR A 164 -13.88 5.18 17.99
N GLU A 165 -12.88 4.40 17.61
CA GLU A 165 -12.49 3.21 18.36
C GLU A 165 -10.98 2.97 18.30
N MET A 166 -10.47 2.20 19.25
CA MET A 166 -9.12 1.65 19.21
C MET A 166 -9.15 0.31 18.48
N SER A 167 -8.34 0.16 17.45
CA SER A 167 -8.32 -1.06 16.64
C SER A 167 -6.90 -1.49 16.30
N SER A 168 -6.72 -2.77 15.91
CA SER A 168 -5.40 -3.32 15.60
C SER A 168 -5.44 -4.18 14.35
N GLY A 169 -4.41 -4.08 13.51
CA GLY A 169 -4.26 -4.88 12.30
C GLY A 169 -3.29 -4.27 11.30
N THR A 170 -2.68 -5.11 10.49
CA THR A 170 -1.81 -4.69 9.38
C THR A 170 -2.52 -3.86 8.32
N SER A 171 -3.87 -3.90 8.31
CA SER A 171 -4.71 -3.03 7.48
C SER A 171 -4.47 -1.55 7.76
N TYR A 172 -4.31 -1.18 9.02
CA TYR A 172 -4.07 0.20 9.46
C TYR A 172 -2.67 0.66 9.09
N SER A 173 -1.67 -0.20 9.29
CA SER A 173 -0.29 0.05 8.83
C SER A 173 -0.21 0.28 7.33
N ALA A 174 -0.93 -0.51 6.53
CA ALA A 174 -0.98 -0.34 5.08
C ALA A 174 -1.63 1.01 4.70
N ALA A 175 -2.66 1.45 5.43
CA ALA A 175 -3.29 2.77 5.24
C ALA A 175 -2.29 3.91 5.52
N GLU A 176 -1.55 3.85 6.63
CA GLU A 176 -0.51 4.84 6.96
C GLU A 176 0.54 4.94 5.86
N VAL A 177 1.09 3.80 5.40
CA VAL A 177 2.07 3.79 4.31
C VAL A 177 1.47 4.30 3.00
N SER A 178 0.19 4.01 2.72
CA SER A 178 -0.49 4.54 1.52
C SER A 178 -0.58 6.07 1.55
N GLY A 179 -0.83 6.67 2.71
CA GLY A 179 -0.78 8.12 2.88
C GLY A 179 0.63 8.68 2.71
N ILE A 180 1.66 8.04 3.28
CA ILE A 180 3.06 8.43 3.06
C ILE A 180 3.38 8.42 1.55
N VAL A 181 2.99 7.36 0.84
CA VAL A 181 3.18 7.26 -0.62
C VAL A 181 2.45 8.38 -1.37
N ALA A 182 1.23 8.73 -0.95
CA ALA A 182 0.49 9.83 -1.55
C ALA A 182 1.25 11.17 -1.41
N LEU A 183 1.83 11.45 -0.25
CA LEU A 183 2.67 12.64 -0.02
C LEU A 183 3.97 12.61 -0.83
N MET A 184 4.61 11.44 -0.95
CA MET A 184 5.79 11.28 -1.82
C MET A 184 5.45 11.63 -3.28
N LEU A 185 4.32 11.15 -3.78
CA LEU A 185 3.85 11.41 -5.15
C LEU A 185 3.34 12.84 -5.33
N GLN A 186 2.84 13.49 -4.29
CA GLN A 186 2.51 14.92 -4.31
C GLN A 186 3.77 15.76 -4.47
N ARG A 187 4.83 15.47 -3.73
CA ARG A 187 6.11 16.19 -3.80
C ARG A 187 6.86 15.91 -5.11
N THR A 188 6.85 14.66 -5.55
CA THR A 188 7.59 14.20 -6.74
C THR A 188 6.68 13.34 -7.61
N PRO A 189 5.85 13.96 -8.49
CA PRO A 189 4.81 13.27 -9.26
C PRO A 189 5.32 12.17 -10.19
N ASP A 190 6.58 12.23 -10.63
CA ASP A 190 7.17 11.28 -11.57
C ASP A 190 7.85 10.07 -10.91
N LEU A 191 7.69 9.90 -9.59
CA LEU A 191 8.19 8.70 -8.90
C LEU A 191 7.51 7.44 -9.45
N THR A 192 8.33 6.50 -9.88
CA THR A 192 7.86 5.17 -10.26
C THR A 192 7.61 4.30 -9.01
N PRO A 193 6.77 3.25 -9.10
CA PRO A 193 6.54 2.32 -8.00
C PRO A 193 7.83 1.72 -7.42
N ASP A 194 8.82 1.43 -8.27
CA ASP A 194 10.13 0.92 -7.82
C ASP A 194 10.90 1.93 -7.00
N LYS A 195 10.91 3.20 -7.42
CA LYS A 195 11.56 4.27 -6.69
C LYS A 195 10.88 4.53 -5.36
N VAL A 196 9.56 4.53 -5.32
CA VAL A 196 8.81 4.65 -4.07
C VAL A 196 9.18 3.54 -3.11
N LYS A 197 9.16 2.26 -3.57
CA LYS A 197 9.55 1.11 -2.75
C LYS A 197 11.00 1.20 -2.27
N ALA A 198 11.92 1.64 -3.14
CA ALA A 198 13.33 1.80 -2.80
C ALA A 198 13.56 2.90 -1.75
N ILE A 199 12.90 4.05 -1.88
CA ILE A 199 12.99 5.16 -0.92
C ILE A 199 12.44 4.74 0.43
N LEU A 200 11.23 4.15 0.50
CA LEU A 200 10.65 3.65 1.74
C LEU A 200 11.61 2.70 2.47
N ARG A 201 12.28 1.81 1.74
CA ARG A 201 13.26 0.89 2.33
C ARG A 201 14.54 1.57 2.80
N ALA A 202 15.01 2.56 2.05
CA ALA A 202 16.27 3.24 2.34
C ALA A 202 16.15 4.22 3.53
N THR A 203 14.97 4.77 3.75
CA THR A 203 14.71 5.75 4.82
C THR A 203 14.10 5.16 6.07
N ALA A 204 13.67 3.89 6.03
CA ALA A 204 13.07 3.22 7.18
C ALA A 204 14.02 3.18 8.38
N LYS A 205 13.47 3.38 9.59
CA LYS A 205 14.17 3.17 10.85
C LYS A 205 14.32 1.67 11.09
N ASP A 206 15.55 1.16 11.07
CA ASP A 206 15.83 -0.26 11.30
C ASP A 206 15.28 -0.73 12.65
N LEU A 207 14.52 -1.81 12.65
CA LEU A 207 13.92 -2.44 13.82
C LEU A 207 14.23 -3.93 13.85
N GLY A 208 14.36 -4.49 15.07
CA GLY A 208 14.65 -5.91 15.26
C GLY A 208 16.12 -6.26 14.95
N PRO A 209 16.39 -7.39 14.29
CA PRO A 209 17.72 -7.74 13.82
C PRO A 209 18.24 -6.73 12.82
N ARG A 210 19.55 -6.41 12.90
CA ARG A 210 20.17 -5.42 12.01
C ARG A 210 19.96 -5.70 10.54
N GLY A 211 19.40 -4.72 9.83
CA GLY A 211 19.10 -4.79 8.39
C GLY A 211 17.77 -5.45 8.07
N PRO A 212 17.43 -5.63 6.80
CA PRO A 212 16.12 -6.14 6.42
C PRO A 212 15.85 -7.54 6.94
N ASP A 213 14.70 -7.73 7.59
CA ASP A 213 14.28 -8.99 8.20
C ASP A 213 12.84 -9.39 7.81
N ALA A 214 12.40 -10.56 8.30
CA ALA A 214 11.08 -11.10 7.96
C ALA A 214 9.92 -10.48 8.77
N MET A 215 10.20 -9.71 9.80
CA MET A 215 9.21 -9.09 10.70
C MET A 215 8.90 -7.65 10.28
N PHE A 216 9.93 -6.86 10.09
CA PHE A 216 9.83 -5.42 9.85
C PHE A 216 10.21 -5.01 8.42
N GLY A 217 10.64 -5.97 7.56
CA GLY A 217 11.21 -5.64 6.26
C GLY A 217 12.47 -4.80 6.43
N ALA A 218 12.49 -3.59 5.88
CA ALA A 218 13.59 -2.64 6.06
C ALA A 218 13.49 -1.84 7.38
N GLY A 219 12.39 -1.98 8.13
CA GLY A 219 12.15 -1.27 9.39
C GLY A 219 10.87 -0.45 9.36
N LEU A 220 10.69 0.41 10.36
CA LEU A 220 9.55 1.31 10.49
C LEU A 220 9.62 2.40 9.42
N ALA A 221 8.54 2.57 8.67
CA ALA A 221 8.44 3.60 7.63
C ALA A 221 8.61 5.00 8.25
N ASP A 222 9.59 5.76 7.75
CA ASP A 222 9.83 7.15 8.12
C ASP A 222 9.18 8.06 7.09
N ALA A 223 8.06 8.68 7.45
CA ALA A 223 7.33 9.58 6.57
C ALA A 223 8.17 10.80 6.16
N TYR A 224 8.86 11.42 7.13
CA TYR A 224 9.69 12.60 6.86
C TYR A 224 10.86 12.23 5.95
N GLY A 225 11.60 11.19 6.30
CA GLY A 225 12.71 10.69 5.49
C GLY A 225 12.28 10.31 4.07
N ALA A 226 11.14 9.62 3.92
CA ALA A 226 10.64 9.21 2.61
C ALA A 226 10.19 10.40 1.73
N ILE A 227 9.55 11.41 2.32
CA ILE A 227 9.07 12.58 1.59
C ILE A 227 10.22 13.52 1.22
N THR A 228 11.23 13.64 2.08
CA THR A 228 12.36 14.57 1.89
C THR A 228 13.57 13.94 1.21
N ALA A 229 13.55 12.63 0.94
CA ALA A 229 14.64 11.96 0.26
C ALA A 229 15.00 12.64 -1.06
N ASP A 230 16.28 12.93 -1.24
CA ASP A 230 16.79 13.47 -2.52
C ASP A 230 16.67 12.39 -3.60
N VAL A 231 15.70 12.58 -4.49
CA VAL A 231 15.56 11.77 -5.70
C VAL A 231 16.54 12.33 -6.73
N ALA A 232 17.80 11.92 -6.68
CA ALA A 232 18.71 12.25 -7.77
C ALA A 232 18.06 11.83 -9.10
N PRO A 233 18.04 12.71 -10.12
CA PRO A 233 17.53 12.33 -11.43
C PRO A 233 18.32 11.11 -11.91
N VAL A 234 17.63 10.06 -12.32
CA VAL A 234 18.29 8.93 -13.01
C VAL A 234 18.93 9.53 -14.23
N ALA A 235 20.28 9.61 -14.22
CA ALA A 235 21.04 9.95 -15.40
C ALA A 235 20.52 9.03 -16.52
N ALA A 236 19.98 9.61 -17.57
CA ALA A 236 19.53 8.87 -18.74
C ALA A 236 20.68 7.95 -19.15
N ALA A 237 20.45 6.64 -19.09
CA ALA A 237 21.46 5.66 -19.46
C ALA A 237 21.96 6.04 -20.85
N GLY A 238 23.23 6.46 -20.90
CA GLY A 238 23.85 7.07 -22.08
C GLY A 238 23.63 6.16 -23.28
N ARG A 239 23.03 6.71 -24.33
CA ARG A 239 23.09 6.12 -25.65
C ARG A 239 24.58 5.98 -25.97
N ARG A 240 25.08 4.75 -26.02
CA ARG A 240 26.41 4.46 -26.57
C ARG A 240 26.48 5.13 -27.95
N PRO A 241 27.52 5.90 -28.26
CA PRO A 241 27.69 6.43 -29.61
C PRO A 241 27.80 5.24 -30.58
N VAL A 242 26.96 5.25 -31.61
CA VAL A 242 27.11 4.31 -32.71
C VAL A 242 28.41 4.66 -33.42
N GLU A 243 29.44 3.85 -33.27
CA GLU A 243 30.67 3.93 -34.07
C GLU A 243 30.28 3.83 -35.55
N ARG A 244 30.48 4.91 -36.28
CA ARG A 244 30.40 4.87 -37.76
C ARG A 244 31.55 4.02 -38.28
N VAL A 245 31.24 2.85 -38.77
CA VAL A 245 32.18 2.06 -39.56
C VAL A 245 32.45 2.86 -40.84
N SER A 246 33.64 3.41 -40.98
CA SER A 246 34.12 4.03 -42.24
C SER A 246 34.39 2.90 -43.23
N THR A 247 33.58 2.77 -44.25
CA THR A 247 33.89 1.98 -45.42
C THR A 247 34.94 2.74 -46.24
N GLY A 248 36.20 2.35 -46.08
CA GLY A 248 37.27 2.77 -46.93
C GLY A 248 37.10 2.13 -48.31
N ALA A 249 36.92 2.95 -49.33
CA ALA A 249 36.98 2.57 -50.74
C ALA A 249 38.47 2.36 -51.12
N ARG A 250 38.80 1.25 -51.77
CA ARG A 250 39.85 1.08 -52.78
C ARG A 250 39.31 0.15 -53.86
#